data_1cf37177842809b7340263f1c85ea3cf
#
_entry.id   1cf37177842809b7340263f1c85ea3cf
#
_cell.length_a   1.000
_cell.length_b   1.000
_cell.length_c   1.000
_cell.angle_alpha   90.00
_cell.angle_beta   90.00
_cell.angle_gamma   90.00
#
_symmetry.space_group_name_H-M   'P 1'
#
loop_
_entity.id
_entity.type
_entity.pdbx_description
1 polymer ?
#
loop_
_entity_poly.entity_id
_entity_poly.type
_entity_poly.pdbx_seq_one_letter_code
_entity_poly.pdbx_strand_id
1 'polypeptide(L)'
;MKEVKTPKKPLAIYYAIVLLVLMLLNFVLVPWMSERQVKEVDYGTFMSMTEDKDIGRVDVESNQIIFTDKDEKQIYKTGLMNDPDLTQRLYDAGAEFSSEIVEQASPLLSFLLSFVLPIVLFVWLGNFMNKKLIEKAGGANSMMFGGVGKSNAKVYVQSTHGIRFADVAGEDEAKENLQEIVDYLHDPKKYEEIGASMPKGILLVGPPGTGKTLLARACAGEAGVPFYSISGSDFVEMYVGVGASRVRDLFDKAKKTMPCIIFIDEIDAVGRQRGAGLGGGHDEREQTLNQLLVEMDGFEANDGVIVMAATNRADILDKALLRPGRFDRQVYVGLPDVKGREEILKVHTKNKPLAPDVSLKVIAQRTAGFAGADLENLVNEAALLAARRSRKAITMEDIEEASMKVMAGPEKKSRVVTPEEKKLTAYHEAGHAVAGFYCKHHPRVHEITIIPRGQAGGYTMYLPEKDRSYVTKGEMFEDIVSSLGGRVAEQLILDDISTLSLIHISEPTRR
;
A
#
# COMPACT_ATOMS: atom_id res chain seq x y z
N MET A 1 -8.59 9.54 17.66
CA MET A 1 -9.40 8.73 16.73
C MET A 1 -8.91 7.28 16.74
N LYS A 2 -9.80 6.29 16.75
CA LYS A 2 -9.42 4.87 16.64
C LYS A 2 -9.69 4.37 15.22
N GLU A 3 -8.73 3.64 14.65
CA GLU A 3 -8.92 2.97 13.36
C GLU A 3 -9.87 1.79 13.54
N VAL A 4 -10.96 1.75 12.78
CA VAL A 4 -11.88 0.61 12.77
C VAL A 4 -11.39 -0.38 11.74
N LYS A 5 -10.79 -1.48 12.19
CA LYS A 5 -10.38 -2.58 11.32
C LYS A 5 -11.62 -3.39 10.89
N THR A 6 -11.91 -3.43 9.61
CA THR A 6 -12.91 -4.35 9.06
C THR A 6 -12.41 -5.79 9.20
N PRO A 7 -13.22 -6.73 9.73
CA PRO A 7 -12.78 -8.12 9.89
C PRO A 7 -12.60 -8.78 8.51
N LYS A 8 -11.38 -9.12 8.16
CA LYS A 8 -11.07 -9.96 7.00
C LYS A 8 -11.45 -11.41 7.34
N LYS A 9 -12.56 -11.91 6.81
CA LYS A 9 -12.91 -13.33 6.90
C LYS A 9 -12.47 -14.06 5.63
N PRO A 10 -11.73 -15.15 5.73
CA PRO A 10 -11.27 -15.90 4.58
C PRO A 10 -12.37 -16.87 4.09
N LEU A 11 -13.36 -16.36 3.34
CA LEU A 11 -14.39 -17.17 2.74
C LEU A 11 -13.84 -18.16 1.70
N ALA A 12 -12.74 -17.78 1.04
CA ALA A 12 -12.01 -18.63 0.11
C ALA A 12 -11.57 -19.96 0.74
N ILE A 13 -11.24 -19.98 2.04
CA ILE A 13 -10.85 -21.20 2.76
C ILE A 13 -12.03 -22.20 2.87
N TYR A 14 -13.25 -21.70 3.13
CA TYR A 14 -14.44 -22.57 3.20
C TYR A 14 -14.78 -23.18 1.84
N TYR A 15 -14.69 -22.41 0.75
CA TYR A 15 -14.89 -22.96 -0.60
C TYR A 15 -13.79 -23.94 -0.99
N ALA A 16 -12.54 -23.69 -0.62
CA ALA A 16 -11.45 -24.62 -0.84
C ALA A 16 -11.65 -25.94 -0.07
N ILE A 17 -12.13 -25.88 1.18
CA ILE A 17 -12.42 -27.07 1.99
C ILE A 17 -13.59 -27.87 1.38
N VAL A 18 -14.67 -27.22 0.96
CA VAL A 18 -15.82 -27.88 0.33
C VAL A 18 -15.40 -28.55 -0.99
N LEU A 19 -14.60 -27.85 -1.82
CA LEU A 19 -14.08 -28.41 -3.06
C LEU A 19 -13.16 -29.62 -2.81
N LEU A 20 -12.32 -29.55 -1.80
CA LEU A 20 -11.41 -30.62 -1.41
C LEU A 20 -12.19 -31.84 -0.88
N VAL A 21 -13.24 -31.63 -0.10
CA VAL A 21 -14.13 -32.72 0.38
C VAL A 21 -14.88 -33.36 -0.80
N LEU A 22 -15.38 -32.60 -1.76
CA LEU A 22 -16.05 -33.12 -2.95
C LEU A 22 -15.08 -33.89 -3.86
N MET A 23 -13.83 -33.42 -4.00
CA MET A 23 -12.78 -34.17 -4.70
C MET A 23 -12.44 -35.49 -4.00
N LEU A 24 -12.27 -35.48 -2.67
CA LEU A 24 -12.00 -36.68 -1.89
C LEU A 24 -13.13 -37.70 -1.98
N LEU A 25 -14.38 -37.25 -1.93
CA LEU A 25 -15.56 -38.11 -2.09
C LEU A 25 -15.59 -38.76 -3.47
N ASN A 26 -15.36 -37.99 -4.54
CA ASN A 26 -15.49 -38.49 -5.91
C ASN A 26 -14.27 -39.31 -6.39
N PHE A 27 -13.04 -38.94 -6.00
CA PHE A 27 -11.83 -39.61 -6.51
C PHE A 27 -11.28 -40.71 -5.58
N VAL A 28 -11.69 -40.74 -4.32
CA VAL A 28 -11.15 -41.74 -3.35
C VAL A 28 -12.22 -42.66 -2.84
N LEU A 29 -13.37 -42.15 -2.40
CA LEU A 29 -14.38 -42.94 -1.71
C LEU A 29 -15.22 -43.77 -2.67
N VAL A 30 -15.59 -43.25 -3.83
CA VAL A 30 -16.39 -43.96 -4.83
C VAL A 30 -15.60 -45.14 -5.45
N PRO A 31 -14.36 -44.96 -5.93
CA PRO A 31 -13.55 -46.09 -6.42
C PRO A 31 -13.27 -47.15 -5.34
N TRP A 32 -12.95 -46.71 -4.12
CA TRP A 32 -12.66 -47.62 -3.00
C TRP A 32 -13.85 -48.49 -2.60
N MET A 33 -15.09 -48.01 -2.76
CA MET A 33 -16.30 -48.81 -2.53
C MET A 33 -16.57 -49.81 -3.65
N SER A 34 -16.22 -49.49 -4.91
CA SER A 34 -16.44 -50.37 -6.06
C SER A 34 -15.44 -51.52 -6.16
N GLU A 35 -14.20 -51.34 -5.72
CA GLU A 35 -13.15 -52.38 -5.83
C GLU A 35 -13.27 -53.54 -4.83
N ARG A 36 -14.06 -53.43 -3.78
CA ARG A 36 -14.11 -54.46 -2.71
C ARG A 36 -14.96 -55.68 -2.99
N GLN A 37 -15.68 -55.74 -4.11
CA GLN A 37 -16.65 -56.84 -4.37
C GLN A 37 -16.23 -57.80 -5.51
N VAL A 38 -15.25 -57.49 -6.33
CA VAL A 38 -14.91 -58.27 -7.52
C VAL A 38 -13.47 -58.81 -7.41
N LYS A 39 -13.31 -60.15 -7.50
CA LYS A 39 -11.99 -60.80 -7.47
C LYS A 39 -11.51 -61.06 -8.90
N GLU A 40 -10.33 -60.54 -9.24
CA GLU A 40 -9.73 -60.78 -10.55
C GLU A 40 -9.04 -62.18 -10.58
N VAL A 41 -9.35 -62.94 -11.62
CA VAL A 41 -8.78 -64.29 -11.87
C VAL A 41 -8.33 -64.40 -13.33
N ASP A 42 -7.41 -65.35 -13.57
CA ASP A 42 -6.98 -65.62 -14.94
C ASP A 42 -8.02 -66.47 -15.71
N TYR A 43 -7.94 -66.44 -17.04
CA TYR A 43 -8.88 -67.16 -17.90
C TYR A 43 -8.83 -68.71 -17.71
N GLY A 44 -7.68 -69.25 -17.29
CA GLY A 44 -7.55 -70.66 -16.98
C GLY A 44 -8.37 -71.06 -15.74
N THR A 45 -8.40 -70.26 -14.70
CA THR A 45 -9.24 -70.41 -13.53
C THR A 45 -10.74 -70.36 -13.90
N PHE A 46 -11.15 -69.47 -14.75
CA PHE A 46 -12.50 -69.39 -15.31
C PHE A 46 -12.87 -70.65 -16.07
N MET A 47 -11.96 -71.19 -16.88
CA MET A 47 -12.12 -72.44 -17.60
C MET A 47 -12.32 -73.67 -16.63
N SER A 48 -11.45 -73.79 -15.62
CA SER A 48 -11.55 -74.82 -14.62
C SER A 48 -12.89 -74.79 -13.88
N MET A 49 -13.33 -73.61 -13.44
CA MET A 49 -14.62 -73.40 -12.77
C MET A 49 -15.81 -73.76 -13.66
N THR A 50 -15.66 -73.54 -14.98
CA THR A 50 -16.69 -73.91 -15.98
C THR A 50 -16.75 -75.40 -16.17
N GLU A 51 -15.60 -76.10 -16.25
CA GLU A 51 -15.52 -77.57 -16.37
C GLU A 51 -16.03 -78.30 -15.11
N ASP A 52 -15.72 -77.74 -13.92
CA ASP A 52 -16.15 -78.27 -12.63
C ASP A 52 -17.63 -77.97 -12.32
N LYS A 53 -18.32 -77.21 -13.18
CA LYS A 53 -19.72 -76.75 -13.04
C LYS A 53 -19.96 -75.96 -11.74
N ASP A 54 -18.94 -75.23 -11.34
CA ASP A 54 -18.98 -74.34 -10.18
C ASP A 54 -19.13 -72.83 -10.63
N ILE A 55 -19.92 -72.59 -11.67
CA ILE A 55 -20.25 -71.34 -12.24
C ILE A 55 -21.77 -71.08 -12.17
N GLY A 56 -22.17 -69.91 -11.67
CA GLY A 56 -23.58 -69.54 -11.59
C GLY A 56 -23.98 -68.64 -12.78
N ARG A 57 -23.84 -67.29 -12.61
CA ARG A 57 -24.18 -66.30 -13.64
C ARG A 57 -22.93 -65.79 -14.31
N VAL A 58 -22.99 -65.66 -15.64
CA VAL A 58 -21.88 -65.17 -16.47
C VAL A 58 -22.36 -64.03 -17.36
N ASP A 59 -21.79 -62.85 -17.18
CA ASP A 59 -22.06 -61.69 -18.04
C ASP A 59 -20.81 -61.43 -18.92
N VAL A 60 -20.95 -61.58 -20.23
CA VAL A 60 -19.87 -61.39 -21.20
C VAL A 60 -19.95 -59.95 -21.70
N GLU A 61 -18.97 -59.12 -21.29
CA GLU A 61 -18.81 -57.74 -21.72
C GLU A 61 -17.84 -57.62 -22.91
N SER A 62 -17.67 -56.45 -23.46
CA SER A 62 -16.86 -56.20 -24.67
C SER A 62 -15.36 -56.51 -24.50
N ASN A 63 -14.81 -56.46 -23.27
CA ASN A 63 -13.40 -56.64 -22.97
C ASN A 63 -13.12 -57.57 -21.76
N GLN A 64 -14.15 -58.01 -21.05
CA GLN A 64 -14.01 -58.84 -19.86
C GLN A 64 -15.23 -59.75 -19.69
N ILE A 65 -15.08 -60.80 -18.89
CA ILE A 65 -16.16 -61.70 -18.45
C ILE A 65 -16.30 -61.54 -16.95
N ILE A 66 -17.49 -61.17 -16.48
CA ILE A 66 -17.85 -61.12 -15.07
C ILE A 66 -18.68 -62.34 -14.75
N PHE A 67 -18.35 -63.10 -13.71
CA PHE A 67 -19.08 -64.32 -13.37
C PHE A 67 -19.14 -64.53 -11.87
N THR A 68 -20.09 -65.32 -11.42
CA THR A 68 -20.26 -65.71 -10.01
C THR A 68 -19.99 -67.21 -9.84
N ASP A 69 -19.66 -67.66 -8.60
CA ASP A 69 -19.71 -69.06 -8.22
C ASP A 69 -21.16 -69.51 -8.23
N LYS A 70 -21.35 -70.88 -8.15
CA LYS A 70 -22.65 -71.48 -8.18
C LYS A 70 -23.59 -71.07 -7.05
N ASP A 71 -23.04 -70.65 -5.92
CA ASP A 71 -23.77 -70.18 -4.73
C ASP A 71 -24.03 -68.65 -4.77
N GLU A 72 -23.58 -67.94 -5.80
CA GLU A 72 -23.65 -66.45 -6.00
C GLU A 72 -23.04 -65.63 -4.84
N LYS A 73 -22.08 -66.20 -4.11
CA LYS A 73 -21.47 -65.52 -2.96
C LYS A 73 -20.31 -64.65 -3.32
N GLN A 74 -19.58 -64.95 -4.42
CA GLN A 74 -18.39 -64.24 -4.84
C GLN A 74 -18.48 -63.87 -6.32
N ILE A 75 -18.14 -62.63 -6.63
CA ILE A 75 -18.06 -62.13 -8.02
C ILE A 75 -16.62 -62.20 -8.48
N TYR A 76 -16.40 -62.71 -9.66
CA TYR A 76 -15.11 -62.84 -10.31
C TYR A 76 -15.11 -62.07 -11.62
N LYS A 77 -13.94 -61.58 -12.05
CA LYS A 77 -13.73 -61.01 -13.37
C LYS A 77 -12.50 -61.61 -14.03
N THR A 78 -12.57 -61.82 -15.33
CA THR A 78 -11.43 -62.25 -16.16
C THR A 78 -11.44 -61.52 -17.51
N GLY A 79 -10.29 -61.42 -18.16
CA GLY A 79 -10.19 -60.85 -19.51
C GLY A 79 -10.86 -61.73 -20.54
N LEU A 80 -11.51 -61.14 -21.54
CA LEU A 80 -12.09 -61.87 -22.67
C LEU A 80 -10.97 -62.40 -23.56
N MET A 81 -11.02 -63.74 -23.84
CA MET A 81 -10.17 -64.38 -24.83
C MET A 81 -11.01 -64.84 -26.04
N ASN A 82 -10.38 -64.92 -27.18
CA ASN A 82 -11.07 -65.39 -28.42
C ASN A 82 -11.29 -66.92 -28.37
N ASP A 83 -12.36 -67.35 -27.72
CA ASP A 83 -12.77 -68.74 -27.57
C ASP A 83 -14.08 -69.01 -28.33
N PRO A 84 -14.02 -69.68 -29.50
CA PRO A 84 -15.20 -69.96 -30.33
C PRO A 84 -16.24 -70.86 -29.62
N ASP A 85 -15.77 -71.73 -28.65
CA ASP A 85 -16.61 -72.73 -28.02
C ASP A 85 -17.14 -72.24 -26.66
N LEU A 86 -16.88 -70.98 -26.27
CA LEU A 86 -17.28 -70.44 -24.99
C LEU A 86 -18.77 -70.59 -24.71
N THR A 87 -19.61 -70.28 -25.66
CA THR A 87 -21.08 -70.34 -25.55
C THR A 87 -21.55 -71.80 -25.27
N GLN A 88 -20.96 -72.76 -25.98
CA GLN A 88 -21.30 -74.18 -25.84
C GLN A 88 -20.89 -74.66 -24.47
N ARG A 89 -19.71 -74.31 -23.99
CA ARG A 89 -19.22 -74.74 -22.65
C ARG A 89 -20.04 -74.14 -21.52
N LEU A 90 -20.42 -72.82 -21.62
CA LEU A 90 -21.31 -72.25 -20.63
C LEU A 90 -22.68 -72.88 -20.58
N TYR A 91 -23.20 -73.31 -21.74
CA TYR A 91 -24.44 -74.04 -21.82
C TYR A 91 -24.30 -75.46 -21.19
N ASP A 92 -23.23 -76.18 -21.47
CA ASP A 92 -22.95 -77.49 -20.93
C ASP A 92 -22.64 -77.51 -19.42
N ALA A 93 -22.08 -76.37 -18.93
CA ALA A 93 -21.88 -76.14 -17.49
C ALA A 93 -23.18 -75.78 -16.75
N GLY A 94 -24.24 -75.42 -17.47
CA GLY A 94 -25.53 -75.04 -16.90
C GLY A 94 -25.53 -73.66 -16.27
N ALA A 95 -24.62 -72.81 -16.69
CA ALA A 95 -24.55 -71.41 -16.23
C ALA A 95 -25.63 -70.53 -16.91
N GLU A 96 -26.15 -69.56 -16.18
CA GLU A 96 -26.98 -68.49 -16.76
C GLU A 96 -26.07 -67.45 -17.37
N PHE A 97 -26.03 -67.33 -18.71
CA PHE A 97 -25.15 -66.39 -19.37
C PHE A 97 -25.90 -65.36 -20.22
N SER A 98 -25.41 -64.13 -20.17
CA SER A 98 -25.91 -63.02 -20.98
C SER A 98 -24.74 -62.24 -21.60
N SER A 99 -25.05 -61.55 -22.71
CA SER A 99 -24.13 -60.54 -23.27
C SER A 99 -24.68 -59.17 -22.96
N GLU A 100 -23.79 -58.22 -22.63
CA GLU A 100 -24.16 -56.86 -22.34
C GLU A 100 -24.96 -56.24 -23.50
N ILE A 101 -26.19 -55.87 -23.26
CA ILE A 101 -26.94 -55.01 -24.17
C ILE A 101 -26.51 -53.58 -23.86
N VAL A 102 -25.61 -53.02 -24.65
CA VAL A 102 -25.15 -51.64 -24.49
C VAL A 102 -26.32 -50.69 -24.78
N GLU A 103 -27.13 -50.41 -23.77
CA GLU A 103 -27.98 -49.25 -23.81
C GLU A 103 -27.10 -47.96 -23.78
N GLN A 104 -26.92 -47.34 -24.92
CA GLN A 104 -26.23 -46.04 -24.98
C GLN A 104 -27.03 -45.06 -24.14
N ALA A 105 -26.62 -44.87 -22.90
CA ALA A 105 -27.11 -43.74 -22.11
C ALA A 105 -26.87 -42.48 -22.91
N SER A 106 -27.92 -41.69 -23.14
CA SER A 106 -27.84 -40.46 -23.96
C SER A 106 -26.64 -39.64 -23.51
N PRO A 107 -25.68 -39.32 -24.40
CA PRO A 107 -24.50 -38.51 -24.05
C PRO A 107 -24.87 -37.18 -23.38
N LEU A 108 -26.06 -36.68 -23.71
CA LEU A 108 -26.63 -35.47 -23.15
C LEU A 108 -27.05 -35.64 -21.69
N LEU A 109 -27.59 -36.77 -21.31
CA LEU A 109 -27.99 -37.10 -19.93
C LEU A 109 -26.75 -37.28 -19.04
N SER A 110 -25.72 -37.95 -19.54
CA SER A 110 -24.44 -38.16 -18.85
C SER A 110 -23.73 -36.81 -18.64
N PHE A 111 -23.71 -35.93 -19.64
CA PHE A 111 -23.16 -34.58 -19.53
C PHE A 111 -23.94 -33.74 -18.49
N LEU A 112 -25.27 -33.81 -18.50
CA LEU A 112 -26.13 -33.08 -17.58
C LEU A 112 -25.92 -33.49 -16.14
N LEU A 113 -25.83 -34.80 -15.87
CA LEU A 113 -25.60 -35.34 -14.54
C LEU A 113 -24.17 -35.13 -14.04
N SER A 114 -23.16 -35.28 -14.91
CA SER A 114 -21.75 -35.18 -14.49
C SER A 114 -21.22 -33.77 -14.37
N PHE A 115 -21.72 -32.83 -15.15
CA PHE A 115 -21.20 -31.45 -15.19
C PHE A 115 -22.23 -30.39 -14.75
N VAL A 116 -23.46 -30.43 -15.26
CA VAL A 116 -24.45 -29.37 -14.99
C VAL A 116 -25.01 -29.49 -13.59
N LEU A 117 -25.38 -30.69 -13.15
CA LEU A 117 -25.97 -30.93 -11.81
C LEU A 117 -25.04 -30.50 -10.68
N PRO A 118 -23.73 -30.84 -10.65
CA PRO A 118 -22.79 -30.37 -9.61
C PRO A 118 -22.64 -28.84 -9.61
N ILE A 119 -22.60 -28.21 -10.79
CA ILE A 119 -22.50 -26.74 -10.91
C ILE A 119 -23.76 -26.07 -10.35
N VAL A 120 -24.94 -26.55 -10.71
CA VAL A 120 -26.22 -26.01 -10.21
C VAL A 120 -26.32 -26.21 -8.69
N LEU A 121 -25.95 -27.38 -8.19
CA LEU A 121 -25.92 -27.67 -6.76
C LEU A 121 -24.93 -26.76 -6.01
N PHE A 122 -23.77 -26.51 -6.59
CA PHE A 122 -22.76 -25.63 -6.02
C PHE A 122 -23.25 -24.17 -5.96
N VAL A 123 -23.85 -23.67 -7.03
CA VAL A 123 -24.45 -22.32 -7.08
C VAL A 123 -25.62 -22.19 -6.11
N TRP A 124 -26.49 -23.22 -6.04
CA TRP A 124 -27.62 -23.26 -5.11
C TRP A 124 -27.15 -23.29 -3.65
N LEU A 125 -26.17 -24.15 -3.32
CA LEU A 125 -25.58 -24.25 -1.99
C LEU A 125 -24.85 -22.96 -1.59
N GLY A 126 -24.13 -22.33 -2.53
CA GLY A 126 -23.49 -21.04 -2.36
C GLY A 126 -24.49 -19.93 -2.04
N ASN A 127 -25.61 -19.88 -2.77
CA ASN A 127 -26.67 -18.92 -2.51
C ASN A 127 -27.42 -19.18 -1.20
N PHE A 128 -27.66 -20.45 -0.86
CA PHE A 128 -28.30 -20.84 0.40
C PHE A 128 -27.43 -20.49 1.62
N MET A 129 -26.13 -20.77 1.55
CA MET A 129 -25.15 -20.39 2.60
C MET A 129 -25.00 -18.88 2.71
N ASN A 130 -25.01 -18.16 1.59
CA ASN A 130 -25.01 -16.68 1.57
C ASN A 130 -26.24 -16.12 2.28
N LYS A 131 -27.46 -16.61 2.00
CA LYS A 131 -28.67 -16.15 2.70
C LYS A 131 -28.58 -16.33 4.22
N LYS A 132 -28.17 -17.49 4.71
CA LYS A 132 -28.01 -17.77 6.16
C LYS A 132 -26.90 -16.98 6.85
N LEU A 133 -25.82 -16.65 6.12
CA LEU A 133 -24.72 -15.83 6.64
C LEU A 133 -25.06 -14.33 6.66
N ILE A 134 -25.87 -13.86 5.70
CA ILE A 134 -26.33 -12.47 5.59
C ILE A 134 -27.33 -12.14 6.72
N GLU A 135 -28.22 -13.04 7.09
CA GLU A 135 -29.17 -12.85 8.21
C GLU A 135 -28.47 -12.74 9.58
N LYS A 136 -27.29 -13.34 9.74
CA LYS A 136 -26.49 -13.25 10.98
C LYS A 136 -25.44 -12.12 11.00
N ALA A 137 -25.15 -11.49 9.88
CA ALA A 137 -24.03 -10.52 9.74
C ALA A 137 -24.41 -9.17 9.15
N GLY A 138 -25.67 -8.73 9.24
CA GLY A 138 -26.08 -7.38 8.86
C GLY A 138 -25.46 -6.87 7.56
N GLY A 139 -26.06 -7.19 6.41
CA GLY A 139 -25.86 -6.48 5.15
C GLY A 139 -24.52 -6.70 4.44
N ALA A 140 -24.48 -7.61 3.46
CA ALA A 140 -23.45 -7.57 2.42
C ALA A 140 -23.96 -8.25 1.15
N ASN A 141 -24.43 -7.45 0.22
CA ASN A 141 -24.60 -7.87 -1.16
C ASN A 141 -23.23 -7.83 -1.87
N SER A 142 -22.95 -8.82 -2.70
CA SER A 142 -21.84 -8.84 -3.67
C SER A 142 -20.59 -9.59 -3.27
N MET A 143 -20.53 -10.90 -3.57
CA MET A 143 -19.34 -11.71 -3.28
C MET A 143 -18.74 -12.48 -4.47
N MET A 144 -19.13 -12.21 -5.70
CA MET A 144 -18.47 -12.84 -6.85
C MET A 144 -17.80 -11.86 -7.83
N PHE A 145 -18.25 -10.58 -7.85
CA PHE A 145 -17.61 -9.50 -8.62
C PHE A 145 -17.59 -8.14 -7.89
N GLY A 146 -18.14 -8.02 -6.70
CA GLY A 146 -18.40 -6.74 -6.03
C GLY A 146 -17.38 -6.28 -4.99
N GLY A 147 -16.29 -7.02 -4.78
CA GLY A 147 -15.26 -6.62 -3.80
C GLY A 147 -14.15 -5.74 -4.38
N VAL A 148 -13.96 -5.74 -5.67
CA VAL A 148 -12.84 -5.07 -6.34
C VAL A 148 -13.02 -3.54 -6.39
N GLY A 149 -14.26 -3.05 -6.38
CA GLY A 149 -14.57 -1.62 -6.42
C GLY A 149 -14.86 -0.95 -5.08
N LYS A 150 -14.72 -1.65 -3.93
CA LYS A 150 -14.95 -1.03 -2.62
C LYS A 150 -13.74 -0.24 -2.17
N SER A 151 -13.98 0.98 -1.70
CA SER A 151 -12.96 1.83 -1.11
C SER A 151 -12.37 1.19 0.16
N ASN A 152 -11.04 1.09 0.22
CA ASN A 152 -10.28 0.71 1.41
C ASN A 152 -10.03 1.90 2.35
N ALA A 153 -10.80 2.98 2.23
CA ALA A 153 -10.65 4.16 3.06
C ALA A 153 -10.62 3.77 4.55
N LYS A 154 -9.61 4.26 5.24
CA LYS A 154 -9.52 4.13 6.69
C LYS A 154 -10.52 5.09 7.32
N VAL A 155 -11.43 4.56 8.10
CA VAL A 155 -12.43 5.36 8.81
C VAL A 155 -11.95 5.60 10.24
N TYR A 156 -11.71 6.84 10.58
CA TYR A 156 -11.39 7.26 11.92
C TYR A 156 -12.64 7.90 12.54
N VAL A 157 -13.29 7.20 13.45
CA VAL A 157 -14.39 7.76 14.22
C VAL A 157 -13.87 8.52 15.44
N GLN A 158 -14.65 9.50 15.87
CA GLN A 158 -14.36 10.29 17.05
C GLN A 158 -14.03 9.39 18.25
N SER A 159 -12.82 9.55 18.81
CA SER A 159 -12.44 8.96 20.09
C SER A 159 -12.27 10.09 21.09
N THR A 160 -12.49 9.81 22.37
CA THR A 160 -12.24 10.75 23.48
C THR A 160 -10.80 11.29 23.56
N HIS A 161 -9.88 10.72 22.77
CA HIS A 161 -8.48 11.11 22.66
C HIS A 161 -8.08 11.37 21.18
N GLY A 162 -8.93 12.05 20.41
CA GLY A 162 -8.61 12.50 19.05
C GLY A 162 -7.45 13.50 19.01
N ILE A 163 -6.63 13.46 17.95
CA ILE A 163 -5.61 14.50 17.69
C ILE A 163 -6.34 15.82 17.45
N ARG A 164 -5.87 16.91 18.09
CA ARG A 164 -6.41 18.26 17.95
C ARG A 164 -5.33 19.24 17.49
N PHE A 165 -5.71 20.48 17.17
CA PHE A 165 -4.75 21.51 16.78
C PHE A 165 -3.70 21.81 17.86
N ALA A 166 -4.03 21.62 19.13
CA ALA A 166 -3.08 21.71 20.24
C ALA A 166 -1.96 20.66 20.18
N ASP A 167 -2.19 19.53 19.51
CA ASP A 167 -1.19 18.46 19.32
C ASP A 167 -0.32 18.68 18.08
N VAL A 168 -0.64 19.68 17.26
CA VAL A 168 0.13 20.07 16.06
C VAL A 168 0.96 21.29 16.39
N ALA A 169 2.27 21.13 16.43
CA ALA A 169 3.20 22.21 16.69
C ALA A 169 3.53 23.00 15.41
N GLY A 170 3.68 24.32 15.53
CA GLY A 170 3.91 25.21 14.39
C GLY A 170 2.68 25.35 13.47
N GLU A 171 2.86 25.91 12.27
CA GLU A 171 1.86 26.06 11.22
C GLU A 171 0.63 26.88 11.67
N ASP A 172 0.87 27.98 12.41
CA ASP A 172 -0.21 28.77 13.02
C ASP A 172 -1.15 29.36 11.99
N GLU A 173 -0.66 29.85 10.84
CA GLU A 173 -1.46 30.39 9.73
C GLU A 173 -2.30 29.29 9.05
N ALA A 174 -1.76 28.11 8.89
CA ALA A 174 -2.51 26.98 8.33
C ALA A 174 -3.62 26.52 9.29
N LYS A 175 -3.36 26.51 10.60
CA LYS A 175 -4.38 26.21 11.63
C LYS A 175 -5.49 27.25 11.64
N GLU A 176 -5.16 28.57 11.54
CA GLU A 176 -6.14 29.64 11.49
C GLU A 176 -7.08 29.49 10.28
N ASN A 177 -6.53 29.19 9.10
CA ASN A 177 -7.33 28.91 7.91
C ASN A 177 -8.24 27.70 8.06
N LEU A 178 -7.82 26.67 8.79
CA LEU A 178 -8.62 25.47 9.03
C LEU A 178 -9.58 25.64 10.21
N GLN A 179 -9.34 26.58 11.12
CA GLN A 179 -10.27 26.89 12.21
C GLN A 179 -11.62 27.37 11.70
N GLU A 180 -11.64 28.17 10.61
CA GLU A 180 -12.89 28.58 9.95
C GLU A 180 -13.73 27.36 9.52
N ILE A 181 -13.07 26.26 9.07
CA ILE A 181 -13.77 25.03 8.67
C ILE A 181 -14.35 24.32 9.89
N VAL A 182 -13.60 24.28 10.99
CA VAL A 182 -14.06 23.72 12.26
C VAL A 182 -15.29 24.48 12.75
N ASP A 183 -15.23 25.81 12.74
CA ASP A 183 -16.32 26.70 13.19
C ASP A 183 -17.57 26.51 12.31
N TYR A 184 -17.40 26.38 10.99
CA TYR A 184 -18.49 26.08 10.07
C TYR A 184 -19.12 24.70 10.35
N LEU A 185 -18.34 23.67 10.54
CA LEU A 185 -18.86 22.32 10.84
C LEU A 185 -19.62 22.25 12.17
N HIS A 186 -19.32 23.17 13.10
CA HIS A 186 -20.04 23.29 14.37
C HIS A 186 -21.33 24.10 14.26
N ASP A 187 -21.32 25.21 13.50
CA ASP A 187 -22.47 26.09 13.33
C ASP A 187 -22.60 26.59 11.87
N PRO A 188 -23.15 25.77 10.97
CA PRO A 188 -23.36 26.13 9.57
C PRO A 188 -24.31 27.32 9.39
N LYS A 189 -25.33 27.46 10.28
CA LYS A 189 -26.37 28.50 10.18
C LYS A 189 -25.84 29.90 10.25
N LYS A 190 -24.83 30.12 11.08
CA LYS A 190 -24.16 31.42 11.22
C LYS A 190 -23.63 31.96 9.88
N TYR A 191 -23.15 31.06 9.02
CA TYR A 191 -22.61 31.41 7.70
C TYR A 191 -23.72 31.58 6.66
N GLU A 192 -24.78 30.75 6.72
CA GLU A 192 -25.94 30.86 5.86
C GLU A 192 -26.71 32.17 6.07
N GLU A 193 -26.85 32.64 7.31
CA GLU A 193 -27.55 33.90 7.63
C GLU A 193 -26.89 35.13 7.01
N ILE A 194 -25.57 35.09 6.77
CA ILE A 194 -24.80 36.16 6.14
C ILE A 194 -24.70 35.96 4.62
N GLY A 195 -25.16 34.79 4.10
CA GLY A 195 -25.07 34.43 2.68
C GLY A 195 -23.67 33.96 2.26
N ALA A 196 -22.82 33.55 3.22
CA ALA A 196 -21.51 33.01 2.92
C ALA A 196 -21.62 31.53 2.49
N SER A 197 -20.94 31.18 1.41
CA SER A 197 -20.78 29.80 0.96
C SER A 197 -19.40 29.27 1.36
N MET A 198 -19.37 28.13 2.04
CA MET A 198 -18.11 27.50 2.41
C MET A 198 -17.45 26.78 1.23
N PRO A 199 -16.13 26.74 1.17
CA PRO A 199 -15.42 25.96 0.16
C PRO A 199 -15.74 24.48 0.31
N LYS A 200 -16.07 23.83 -0.81
CA LYS A 200 -16.32 22.37 -0.82
C LYS A 200 -15.04 21.57 -0.66
N GLY A 201 -13.94 22.12 -1.14
CA GLY A 201 -12.65 21.44 -1.12
C GLY A 201 -11.48 22.32 -0.70
N ILE A 202 -10.56 21.73 0.04
CA ILE A 202 -9.36 22.36 0.56
C ILE A 202 -8.15 21.56 0.09
N LEU A 203 -7.20 22.24 -0.54
CA LEU A 203 -5.95 21.63 -0.96
C LEU A 203 -4.81 22.05 -0.03
N LEU A 204 -4.24 21.10 0.70
CA LEU A 204 -3.04 21.28 1.50
C LEU A 204 -1.82 21.11 0.61
N VAL A 205 -1.04 22.18 0.44
CA VAL A 205 0.11 22.21 -0.46
C VAL A 205 1.38 22.45 0.34
N GLY A 206 2.45 21.71 0.07
CA GLY A 206 3.75 21.96 0.72
C GLY A 206 4.72 20.81 0.59
N PRO A 207 5.97 20.98 1.04
CA PRO A 207 7.00 19.95 0.99
C PRO A 207 6.60 18.67 1.72
N PRO A 208 7.21 17.50 1.40
CA PRO A 208 6.97 16.27 2.15
C PRO A 208 7.41 16.43 3.62
N GLY A 209 6.75 15.71 4.52
CA GLY A 209 7.10 15.71 5.94
C GLY A 209 6.67 16.91 6.76
N THR A 210 5.95 17.89 6.18
CA THR A 210 5.48 19.10 6.89
C THR A 210 4.21 18.89 7.71
N GLY A 211 3.65 17.68 7.76
CA GLY A 211 2.51 17.36 8.63
C GLY A 211 1.13 17.59 8.02
N LYS A 212 0.98 17.71 6.69
CA LYS A 212 -0.31 17.90 6.01
C LYS A 212 -1.39 16.91 6.42
N THR A 213 -1.06 15.63 6.43
CA THR A 213 -1.97 14.54 6.88
C THR A 213 -2.32 14.66 8.36
N LEU A 214 -1.36 15.07 9.19
CA LEU A 214 -1.57 15.29 10.62
C LEU A 214 -2.52 16.48 10.85
N LEU A 215 -2.32 17.58 10.13
CA LEU A 215 -3.13 18.79 10.20
C LEU A 215 -4.58 18.53 9.77
N ALA A 216 -4.81 17.79 8.66
CA ALA A 216 -6.15 17.40 8.23
C ALA A 216 -6.86 16.52 9.28
N ARG A 217 -6.11 15.61 9.91
CA ARG A 217 -6.63 14.76 10.97
C ARG A 217 -6.96 15.55 12.25
N ALA A 218 -6.13 16.56 12.57
CA ALA A 218 -6.38 17.45 13.70
C ALA A 218 -7.62 18.33 13.47
N CYS A 219 -7.83 18.81 12.23
CA CYS A 219 -9.03 19.55 11.86
C CYS A 219 -10.31 18.74 12.12
N ALA A 220 -10.33 17.46 11.69
CA ALA A 220 -11.46 16.58 11.93
C ALA A 220 -11.65 16.25 13.44
N GLY A 221 -10.55 16.12 14.17
CA GLY A 221 -10.58 15.91 15.62
C GLY A 221 -11.08 17.12 16.41
N GLU A 222 -10.72 18.32 15.97
CA GLU A 222 -11.21 19.57 16.54
C GLU A 222 -12.70 19.78 16.23
N ALA A 223 -13.12 19.54 14.98
CA ALA A 223 -14.52 19.61 14.56
C ALA A 223 -15.38 18.47 15.15
N GLY A 224 -14.78 17.41 15.67
CA GLY A 224 -15.51 16.28 16.25
C GLY A 224 -16.29 15.45 15.22
N VAL A 225 -15.89 15.47 13.95
CA VAL A 225 -16.59 14.77 12.84
C VAL A 225 -15.81 13.52 12.37
N PRO A 226 -16.49 12.56 11.72
CA PRO A 226 -15.84 11.41 11.08
C PRO A 226 -14.81 11.83 10.03
N PHE A 227 -13.69 11.11 10.00
CA PHE A 227 -12.58 11.35 9.07
C PHE A 227 -12.34 10.12 8.20
N TYR A 228 -12.54 10.27 6.89
CA TYR A 228 -12.31 9.24 5.89
C TYR A 228 -10.98 9.52 5.20
N SER A 229 -9.97 8.69 5.43
CA SER A 229 -8.65 8.87 4.84
C SER A 229 -8.34 7.80 3.81
N ILE A 230 -7.87 8.23 2.63
CA ILE A 230 -7.44 7.36 1.53
C ILE A 230 -6.22 7.99 0.86
N SER A 231 -5.34 7.17 0.27
CA SER A 231 -4.28 7.66 -0.61
C SER A 231 -4.79 7.78 -2.05
N GLY A 232 -4.35 8.79 -2.78
CA GLY A 232 -4.61 8.90 -4.22
C GLY A 232 -4.12 7.68 -5.00
N SER A 233 -3.03 7.05 -4.56
CA SER A 233 -2.52 5.80 -5.13
C SER A 233 -3.49 4.63 -4.98
N ASP A 234 -4.35 4.61 -3.95
CA ASP A 234 -5.36 3.55 -3.76
C ASP A 234 -6.47 3.58 -4.83
N PHE A 235 -6.58 4.66 -5.56
CA PHE A 235 -7.51 4.78 -6.69
C PHE A 235 -6.91 4.30 -8.02
N VAL A 236 -5.57 4.19 -8.11
CA VAL A 236 -4.89 3.76 -9.33
C VAL A 236 -4.80 2.24 -9.34
N GLU A 237 -5.52 1.61 -10.26
CA GLU A 237 -5.55 0.15 -10.41
C GLU A 237 -5.25 -0.25 -11.87
N MET A 238 -4.94 -1.53 -12.09
CA MET A 238 -4.70 -2.07 -13.43
C MET A 238 -6.00 -2.29 -14.25
N TYR A 239 -7.15 -2.35 -13.56
CA TYR A 239 -8.44 -2.62 -14.19
C TYR A 239 -9.27 -1.35 -14.35
N VAL A 240 -9.67 -1.06 -15.56
CA VAL A 240 -10.47 0.13 -15.90
C VAL A 240 -11.80 0.17 -15.13
N GLY A 241 -12.09 1.30 -14.53
CA GLY A 241 -13.33 1.57 -13.79
C GLY A 241 -13.34 1.19 -12.31
N VAL A 242 -12.30 0.50 -11.81
CA VAL A 242 -12.20 0.14 -10.39
C VAL A 242 -11.95 1.38 -9.53
N GLY A 243 -11.05 2.27 -9.94
CA GLY A 243 -10.77 3.52 -9.27
C GLY A 243 -12.02 4.41 -9.17
N ALA A 244 -12.74 4.58 -10.29
CA ALA A 244 -13.99 5.33 -10.31
C ALA A 244 -15.07 4.74 -9.38
N SER A 245 -15.14 3.41 -9.28
CA SER A 245 -16.06 2.73 -8.35
C SER A 245 -15.68 2.96 -6.88
N ARG A 246 -14.38 3.00 -6.56
CA ARG A 246 -13.89 3.32 -5.21
C ARG A 246 -14.18 4.76 -4.82
N VAL A 247 -14.05 5.70 -5.75
CA VAL A 247 -14.43 7.10 -5.52
C VAL A 247 -15.91 7.17 -5.15
N ARG A 248 -16.80 6.58 -5.94
CA ARG A 248 -18.25 6.55 -5.64
C ARG A 248 -18.55 5.96 -4.26
N ASP A 249 -17.97 4.79 -3.95
CA ASP A 249 -18.19 4.11 -2.66
C ASP A 249 -17.69 4.96 -1.46
N LEU A 250 -16.60 5.69 -1.63
CA LEU A 250 -16.09 6.62 -0.62
C LEU A 250 -17.06 7.76 -0.35
N PHE A 251 -17.51 8.42 -1.41
CA PHE A 251 -18.45 9.54 -1.31
C PHE A 251 -19.83 9.10 -0.82
N ASP A 252 -20.33 7.94 -1.25
CA ASP A 252 -21.58 7.35 -0.73
C ASP A 252 -21.51 7.03 0.77
N LYS A 253 -20.36 6.60 1.26
CA LYS A 253 -20.12 6.39 2.70
C LYS A 253 -20.12 7.71 3.46
N ALA A 254 -19.46 8.73 2.92
CA ALA A 254 -19.40 10.05 3.53
C ALA A 254 -20.80 10.69 3.61
N LYS A 255 -21.60 10.63 2.55
CA LYS A 255 -22.99 11.12 2.52
C LYS A 255 -23.88 10.51 3.62
N LYS A 256 -23.60 9.28 4.03
CA LYS A 256 -24.37 8.59 5.10
C LYS A 256 -23.99 9.00 6.52
N THR A 257 -22.87 9.73 6.68
CA THR A 257 -22.30 10.07 7.99
C THR A 257 -22.02 11.56 8.14
N MET A 258 -22.75 12.39 7.42
CA MET A 258 -22.66 13.84 7.50
C MET A 258 -22.97 14.36 8.93
N PRO A 259 -22.29 15.40 9.44
CA PRO A 259 -21.13 16.08 8.83
C PRO A 259 -19.84 15.24 8.92
N CYS A 260 -18.96 15.32 7.90
CA CYS A 260 -17.70 14.55 7.87
C CYS A 260 -16.63 15.22 6.99
N ILE A 261 -15.40 14.76 7.15
CA ILE A 261 -14.25 15.17 6.31
C ILE A 261 -13.76 13.95 5.53
N ILE A 262 -13.64 14.09 4.20
CA ILE A 262 -12.93 13.18 3.31
C ILE A 262 -11.52 13.74 3.11
N PHE A 263 -10.49 12.92 3.32
CA PHE A 263 -9.11 13.30 3.09
C PHE A 263 -8.45 12.38 2.05
N ILE A 264 -7.93 12.98 1.00
CA ILE A 264 -7.22 12.30 -0.08
C ILE A 264 -5.75 12.72 -0.02
N ASP A 265 -4.89 11.83 0.46
CA ASP A 265 -3.45 12.06 0.48
C ASP A 265 -2.85 11.79 -0.90
N GLU A 266 -1.77 12.49 -1.26
CA GLU A 266 -1.10 12.33 -2.56
C GLU A 266 -2.07 12.41 -3.75
N ILE A 267 -2.91 13.45 -3.79
CA ILE A 267 -3.93 13.63 -4.84
C ILE A 267 -3.31 13.69 -6.25
N ASP A 268 -2.05 14.06 -6.37
CA ASP A 268 -1.29 14.10 -7.61
C ASP A 268 -1.11 12.72 -8.27
N ALA A 269 -1.29 11.62 -7.54
CA ALA A 269 -1.32 10.28 -8.11
C ALA A 269 -2.47 10.09 -9.12
N VAL A 270 -3.61 10.76 -8.89
CA VAL A 270 -4.82 10.70 -9.73
C VAL A 270 -5.00 12.00 -10.53
N GLY A 271 -4.71 13.12 -9.88
CA GLY A 271 -5.02 14.47 -10.35
C GLY A 271 -3.98 15.10 -11.28
N ARG A 272 -3.03 14.36 -11.82
CA ARG A 272 -1.97 14.91 -12.69
C ARG A 272 -2.52 15.35 -14.04
N GLN A 273 -1.98 16.48 -14.57
CA GLN A 273 -2.30 16.98 -15.90
C GLN A 273 -2.10 15.94 -17.00
N ARG A 274 -2.96 15.99 -18.02
CA ARG A 274 -2.93 15.13 -19.20
C ARG A 274 -1.61 15.31 -19.94
N GLY A 275 -0.80 14.28 -20.02
CA GLY A 275 0.41 14.25 -20.83
C GLY A 275 0.16 13.53 -22.17
N ALA A 276 0.80 13.93 -23.22
CA ALA A 276 0.79 13.24 -24.52
C ALA A 276 1.61 11.94 -24.44
N GLY A 277 1.15 10.94 -23.67
CA GLY A 277 1.78 9.63 -23.51
C GLY A 277 0.91 8.52 -24.08
N LEU A 278 1.45 7.75 -25.01
CA LEU A 278 0.85 6.53 -25.58
C LEU A 278 1.00 5.36 -24.56
N GLY A 279 -0.05 5.10 -23.76
CA GLY A 279 -0.05 3.94 -22.87
C GLY A 279 -1.35 3.75 -22.06
N GLY A 280 -1.89 2.54 -22.02
CA GLY A 280 -3.22 2.18 -21.47
C GLY A 280 -3.45 2.41 -19.96
N GLY A 281 -2.46 2.92 -19.19
CA GLY A 281 -2.63 3.33 -17.81
C GLY A 281 -3.13 4.76 -17.64
N HIS A 282 -3.29 5.52 -18.72
CA HIS A 282 -3.80 6.89 -18.69
C HIS A 282 -5.32 6.94 -18.61
N ASP A 283 -6.01 6.03 -19.31
CA ASP A 283 -7.48 6.00 -19.40
C ASP A 283 -8.15 5.75 -18.03
N GLU A 284 -7.56 4.89 -17.22
CA GLU A 284 -8.10 4.57 -15.89
C GLU A 284 -7.96 5.75 -14.91
N ARG A 285 -6.79 6.42 -14.91
CA ARG A 285 -6.57 7.62 -14.10
C ARG A 285 -7.50 8.75 -14.50
N GLU A 286 -7.68 8.97 -15.81
CA GLU A 286 -8.57 10.00 -16.32
C GLU A 286 -10.04 9.71 -15.96
N GLN A 287 -10.48 8.46 -16.07
CA GLN A 287 -11.81 8.04 -15.66
C GLN A 287 -12.02 8.25 -14.15
N THR A 288 -11.03 7.92 -13.34
CA THR A 288 -11.07 8.11 -11.89
C THR A 288 -11.09 9.58 -11.51
N LEU A 289 -10.25 10.40 -12.16
CA LEU A 289 -10.26 11.86 -11.98
C LEU A 289 -11.63 12.44 -12.35
N ASN A 290 -12.17 12.08 -13.52
CA ASN A 290 -13.48 12.55 -13.95
C ASN A 290 -14.59 12.16 -12.95
N GLN A 291 -14.53 10.94 -12.40
CA GLN A 291 -15.48 10.52 -11.36
C GLN A 291 -15.33 11.35 -10.08
N LEU A 292 -14.10 11.64 -9.66
CA LEU A 292 -13.84 12.51 -8.50
C LEU A 292 -14.45 13.90 -8.71
N LEU A 293 -14.26 14.47 -9.89
CA LEU A 293 -14.82 15.78 -10.24
C LEU A 293 -16.36 15.75 -10.22
N VAL A 294 -16.98 14.68 -10.75
CA VAL A 294 -18.43 14.50 -10.74
C VAL A 294 -18.97 14.39 -9.31
N GLU A 295 -18.31 13.61 -8.44
CA GLU A 295 -18.73 13.50 -7.04
C GLU A 295 -18.61 14.82 -6.29
N MET A 296 -17.53 15.59 -6.51
CA MET A 296 -17.36 16.92 -5.91
C MET A 296 -18.41 17.93 -6.40
N ASP A 297 -18.71 17.91 -7.69
CA ASP A 297 -19.74 18.78 -8.27
C ASP A 297 -21.15 18.39 -7.78
N GLY A 298 -21.35 17.12 -7.43
CA GLY A 298 -22.64 16.57 -6.97
C GLY A 298 -23.01 16.90 -5.51
N PHE A 299 -22.17 17.62 -4.76
CA PHE A 299 -22.51 18.15 -3.43
C PHE A 299 -23.00 19.58 -3.51
N GLU A 300 -23.96 19.94 -2.67
CA GLU A 300 -24.28 21.33 -2.38
C GLU A 300 -23.29 21.90 -1.33
N ALA A 301 -23.11 23.21 -1.33
CA ALA A 301 -22.13 23.86 -0.43
C ALA A 301 -22.43 23.61 1.08
N ASN A 302 -23.67 23.27 1.40
CA ASN A 302 -24.17 23.13 2.78
C ASN A 302 -24.42 21.66 3.21
N ASP A 303 -24.00 20.67 2.41
CA ASP A 303 -24.21 19.24 2.74
C ASP A 303 -23.37 18.74 3.91
N GLY A 304 -22.49 19.58 4.50
CA GLY A 304 -21.66 19.20 5.65
C GLY A 304 -20.54 18.21 5.32
N VAL A 305 -20.23 17.97 4.06
CA VAL A 305 -19.10 17.18 3.60
C VAL A 305 -18.00 18.10 3.11
N ILE A 306 -16.84 18.06 3.75
CA ILE A 306 -15.64 18.80 3.32
C ILE A 306 -14.62 17.82 2.72
N VAL A 307 -14.17 18.09 1.50
CA VAL A 307 -13.13 17.30 0.85
C VAL A 307 -11.79 17.99 1.05
N MET A 308 -10.87 17.37 1.77
CA MET A 308 -9.51 17.85 1.91
C MET A 308 -8.59 16.98 1.07
N ALA A 309 -7.62 17.59 0.39
CA ALA A 309 -6.58 16.83 -0.32
C ALA A 309 -5.20 17.37 0.05
N ALA A 310 -4.17 16.50 -0.05
CA ALA A 310 -2.79 16.90 0.14
C ALA A 310 -1.95 16.56 -1.08
N THR A 311 -1.02 17.47 -1.42
CA THR A 311 -0.01 17.23 -2.46
C THR A 311 1.30 17.91 -2.11
N ASN A 312 2.39 17.30 -2.56
CA ASN A 312 3.72 17.93 -2.52
C ASN A 312 4.00 18.74 -3.80
N ARG A 313 3.15 18.59 -4.84
CA ARG A 313 3.37 19.17 -6.17
C ARG A 313 2.08 19.69 -6.77
N ALA A 314 1.67 20.90 -6.32
CA ALA A 314 0.49 21.55 -6.88
C ALA A 314 0.66 21.95 -8.36
N ASP A 315 1.92 22.12 -8.81
CA ASP A 315 2.29 22.50 -10.18
C ASP A 315 1.85 21.49 -11.25
N ILE A 316 1.73 20.22 -10.90
CA ILE A 316 1.38 19.13 -11.82
C ILE A 316 -0.10 18.76 -11.83
N LEU A 317 -0.90 19.38 -10.94
CA LEU A 317 -2.33 19.08 -10.85
C LEU A 317 -3.11 19.59 -12.05
N ASP A 318 -4.13 18.83 -12.44
CA ASP A 318 -5.08 19.28 -13.47
C ASP A 318 -5.86 20.51 -12.99
N LYS A 319 -5.89 21.53 -13.84
CA LYS A 319 -6.58 22.79 -13.54
C LYS A 319 -8.06 22.63 -13.25
N ALA A 320 -8.68 21.54 -13.71
CA ALA A 320 -10.06 21.23 -13.41
C ALA A 320 -10.32 20.96 -11.93
N LEU A 321 -9.32 20.45 -11.20
CA LEU A 321 -9.41 20.25 -9.74
C LEU A 321 -9.42 21.59 -8.96
N LEU A 322 -8.75 22.60 -9.50
CA LEU A 322 -8.56 23.91 -8.85
C LEU A 322 -9.65 24.93 -9.22
N ARG A 323 -10.72 24.51 -9.91
CA ARG A 323 -11.84 25.39 -10.25
C ARG A 323 -12.72 25.66 -9.03
N PRO A 324 -13.38 26.84 -8.96
CA PRO A 324 -14.36 27.13 -7.94
C PRO A 324 -15.43 26.03 -7.82
N GLY A 325 -15.80 25.69 -6.58
CA GLY A 325 -16.69 24.58 -6.27
C GLY A 325 -16.03 23.20 -6.15
N ARG A 326 -14.70 23.14 -6.27
CA ARG A 326 -13.86 21.93 -6.06
C ARG A 326 -12.79 22.23 -5.01
N PHE A 327 -11.50 22.14 -5.34
CA PHE A 327 -10.42 22.59 -4.43
C PHE A 327 -10.15 24.09 -4.64
N ASP A 328 -11.07 24.88 -4.20
CA ASP A 328 -11.06 26.33 -4.37
C ASP A 328 -10.29 27.08 -3.28
N ARG A 329 -10.04 26.42 -2.13
CA ARG A 329 -9.16 26.96 -1.08
C ARG A 329 -7.86 26.16 -1.04
N GLN A 330 -6.75 26.88 -1.17
CA GLN A 330 -5.41 26.31 -1.00
C GLN A 330 -4.81 26.79 0.31
N VAL A 331 -4.33 25.86 1.13
CA VAL A 331 -3.63 26.12 2.39
C VAL A 331 -2.20 25.63 2.23
N TYR A 332 -1.26 26.56 2.30
CA TYR A 332 0.16 26.24 2.20
C TYR A 332 0.69 25.82 3.56
N VAL A 333 1.26 24.61 3.62
CA VAL A 333 1.91 24.02 4.80
C VAL A 333 3.40 23.98 4.52
N GLY A 334 4.12 24.99 4.97
CA GLY A 334 5.52 25.24 4.64
C GLY A 334 6.51 24.42 5.47
N LEU A 335 7.79 24.75 5.31
CA LEU A 335 8.79 24.30 6.27
C LEU A 335 8.68 25.18 7.54
N PRO A 336 8.78 24.59 8.74
CA PRO A 336 8.64 25.33 9.99
C PRO A 336 9.83 26.32 10.17
N ASP A 337 9.53 27.50 10.67
CA ASP A 337 10.52 28.48 11.12
C ASP A 337 11.24 27.99 12.40
N VAL A 338 12.19 28.78 12.92
CA VAL A 338 12.94 28.42 14.15
C VAL A 338 12.01 28.15 15.33
N LYS A 339 10.95 28.96 15.48
CA LYS A 339 9.97 28.80 16.58
C LYS A 339 9.17 27.53 16.39
N GLY A 340 8.64 27.28 15.19
CA GLY A 340 7.90 26.06 14.86
C GLY A 340 8.75 24.81 15.03
N ARG A 341 10.03 24.82 14.61
CA ARG A 341 10.96 23.70 14.86
C ARG A 341 11.18 23.43 16.33
N GLU A 342 11.34 24.48 17.16
CA GLU A 342 11.46 24.30 18.61
C GLU A 342 10.19 23.68 19.22
N GLU A 343 9.01 24.10 18.79
CA GLU A 343 7.74 23.54 19.24
C GLU A 343 7.57 22.08 18.80
N ILE A 344 7.90 21.75 17.56
CA ILE A 344 7.90 20.38 17.03
C ILE A 344 8.86 19.50 17.83
N LEU A 345 10.07 19.98 18.11
CA LEU A 345 11.04 19.26 18.94
C LEU A 345 10.50 18.98 20.34
N LYS A 346 9.81 19.95 20.98
CA LYS A 346 9.15 19.74 22.28
C LYS A 346 8.13 18.62 22.23
N VAL A 347 7.34 18.52 21.15
CA VAL A 347 6.37 17.43 20.98
C VAL A 347 7.08 16.07 20.88
N HIS A 348 8.10 15.95 20.03
CA HIS A 348 8.79 14.67 19.80
C HIS A 348 9.73 14.25 20.93
N THR A 349 10.10 15.18 21.83
CA THR A 349 10.92 14.88 23.02
C THR A 349 10.11 14.62 24.28
N LYS A 350 8.80 14.87 24.29
CA LYS A 350 7.93 14.73 25.47
C LYS A 350 8.07 13.40 26.23
N ASN A 351 8.30 12.31 25.50
CA ASN A 351 8.42 10.95 26.06
C ASN A 351 9.87 10.43 26.03
N LYS A 352 10.86 11.30 25.88
CA LYS A 352 12.26 10.91 25.80
C LYS A 352 13.08 11.60 26.89
N PRO A 353 13.92 10.88 27.63
CA PRO A 353 14.79 11.48 28.66
C PRO A 353 15.89 12.31 27.99
N LEU A 354 15.88 13.61 28.24
CA LEU A 354 16.94 14.54 27.80
C LEU A 354 17.91 14.83 28.92
N ALA A 355 19.18 14.93 28.63
CA ALA A 355 20.20 15.40 29.56
C ALA A 355 20.12 16.93 29.76
N PRO A 356 20.63 17.49 30.85
CA PRO A 356 20.53 18.92 31.15
C PRO A 356 21.27 19.85 30.17
N ASP A 357 22.20 19.30 29.38
CA ASP A 357 22.97 20.03 28.33
C ASP A 357 22.18 20.25 27.05
N VAL A 358 21.02 19.60 26.88
CA VAL A 358 20.23 19.68 25.65
C VAL A 358 19.41 20.95 25.61
N SER A 359 19.66 21.78 24.59
CA SER A 359 18.87 22.98 24.32
C SER A 359 18.09 22.84 23.02
N LEU A 360 16.76 22.65 23.10
CA LEU A 360 15.88 22.52 21.93
C LEU A 360 15.93 23.75 21.04
N LYS A 361 16.10 24.93 21.62
CA LYS A 361 16.26 26.17 20.87
C LYS A 361 17.52 26.17 19.98
N VAL A 362 18.65 25.68 20.50
CA VAL A 362 19.91 25.58 19.75
C VAL A 362 19.74 24.55 18.62
N ILE A 363 19.07 23.44 18.90
CA ILE A 363 18.79 22.41 17.89
C ILE A 363 17.90 22.99 16.77
N ALA A 364 16.83 23.72 17.12
CA ALA A 364 15.93 24.35 16.17
C ALA A 364 16.68 25.37 15.28
N GLN A 365 17.65 26.12 15.81
CA GLN A 365 18.50 27.04 15.02
C GLN A 365 19.40 26.28 14.04
N ARG A 366 19.94 25.14 14.45
CA ARG A 366 20.89 24.32 13.66
C ARG A 366 20.21 23.41 12.62
N THR A 367 18.90 23.26 12.68
CA THR A 367 18.11 22.41 11.77
C THR A 367 17.31 23.22 10.76
N ALA A 368 17.90 24.33 10.25
CA ALA A 368 17.28 25.11 9.18
C ALA A 368 16.96 24.22 7.98
N GLY A 369 15.73 24.36 7.43
CA GLY A 369 15.27 23.55 6.30
C GLY A 369 14.72 22.16 6.65
N PHE A 370 14.75 21.75 7.93
CA PHE A 370 14.13 20.49 8.34
C PHE A 370 12.61 20.61 8.40
N ALA A 371 11.93 19.60 7.84
CA ALA A 371 10.50 19.38 8.02
C ALA A 371 10.22 18.71 9.40
N GLY A 372 8.95 18.67 9.79
CA GLY A 372 8.54 18.02 11.03
C GLY A 372 8.98 16.53 11.12
N ALA A 373 8.88 15.81 10.02
CA ALA A 373 9.32 14.41 9.93
C ALA A 373 10.85 14.26 10.09
N ASP A 374 11.64 15.23 9.60
CA ASP A 374 13.10 15.21 9.76
C ASP A 374 13.48 15.43 11.23
N LEU A 375 12.77 16.33 11.92
CA LEU A 375 12.98 16.58 13.36
C LEU A 375 12.57 15.38 14.21
N GLU A 376 11.49 14.69 13.88
CA GLU A 376 11.09 13.43 14.51
C GLU A 376 12.19 12.37 14.35
N ASN A 377 12.65 12.19 13.11
CA ASN A 377 13.73 11.25 12.79
C ASN A 377 15.02 11.61 13.51
N LEU A 378 15.40 12.88 13.55
CA LEU A 378 16.58 13.38 14.30
C LEU A 378 16.52 12.95 15.77
N VAL A 379 15.42 13.24 16.44
CA VAL A 379 15.25 12.92 17.87
C VAL A 379 15.21 11.40 18.09
N ASN A 380 14.65 10.64 17.17
CA ASN A 380 14.66 9.18 17.22
C ASN A 380 16.07 8.60 17.02
N GLU A 381 16.82 9.09 16.05
CA GLU A 381 18.20 8.69 15.81
C GLU A 381 19.12 9.03 17.00
N ALA A 382 18.92 10.19 17.61
CA ALA A 382 19.65 10.56 18.84
C ALA A 382 19.35 9.59 19.99
N ALA A 383 18.08 9.19 20.15
CA ALA A 383 17.70 8.19 21.16
C ALA A 383 18.35 6.82 20.90
N LEU A 384 18.41 6.39 19.62
CA LEU A 384 19.09 5.15 19.23
C LEU A 384 20.60 5.21 19.49
N LEU A 385 21.24 6.36 19.25
CA LEU A 385 22.66 6.58 19.56
C LEU A 385 22.92 6.53 21.06
N ALA A 386 22.12 7.22 21.89
CA ALA A 386 22.22 7.19 23.34
C ALA A 386 22.06 5.76 23.89
N ALA A 387 21.07 5.00 23.38
CA ALA A 387 20.86 3.61 23.77
C ALA A 387 22.04 2.72 23.42
N ARG A 388 22.61 2.86 22.21
CA ARG A 388 23.82 2.12 21.77
C ARG A 388 25.03 2.41 22.62
N ARG A 389 25.14 3.64 23.15
CA ARG A 389 26.19 4.07 24.10
C ARG A 389 25.86 3.73 25.54
N SER A 390 24.78 2.99 25.81
CA SER A 390 24.30 2.64 27.14
C SER A 390 24.04 3.87 28.04
N ARG A 391 23.69 5.01 27.44
CA ARG A 391 23.30 6.23 28.17
C ARG A 391 21.84 6.15 28.57
N LYS A 392 21.47 6.73 29.73
CA LYS A 392 20.08 6.78 30.23
C LYS A 392 19.31 7.99 29.73
N ALA A 393 19.98 8.98 29.14
CA ALA A 393 19.41 10.19 28.61
C ALA A 393 20.13 10.59 27.33
N ILE A 394 19.41 11.28 26.45
CA ILE A 394 19.94 11.82 25.19
C ILE A 394 20.76 13.06 25.55
N THR A 395 22.02 13.13 25.12
CA THR A 395 22.92 14.29 25.29
C THR A 395 22.93 15.16 24.04
N MET A 396 23.46 16.38 24.16
CA MET A 396 23.63 17.26 22.99
C MET A 396 24.57 16.65 21.94
N GLU A 397 25.61 15.90 22.38
CA GLU A 397 26.52 15.15 21.49
C GLU A 397 25.77 14.09 20.65
N ASP A 398 24.83 13.35 21.24
CA ASP A 398 24.02 12.36 20.53
C ASP A 398 23.12 13.03 19.48
N ILE A 399 22.60 14.22 19.76
CA ILE A 399 21.77 14.99 18.83
C ILE A 399 22.61 15.55 17.68
N GLU A 400 23.79 16.07 17.97
CA GLU A 400 24.70 16.58 16.93
C GLU A 400 25.13 15.47 15.98
N GLU A 401 25.51 14.30 16.48
CA GLU A 401 25.84 13.14 15.65
C GLU A 401 24.62 12.62 14.86
N ALA A 402 23.45 12.60 15.47
CA ALA A 402 22.21 12.24 14.80
C ALA A 402 21.86 13.22 13.68
N SER A 403 22.04 14.52 13.91
CA SER A 403 21.82 15.57 12.90
C SER A 403 22.73 15.35 11.68
N MET A 404 24.00 15.06 11.94
CA MET A 404 24.95 14.73 10.88
C MET A 404 24.56 13.47 10.12
N LYS A 405 24.08 12.44 10.83
CA LYS A 405 23.63 11.20 10.22
C LYS A 405 22.40 11.41 9.33
N VAL A 406 21.47 12.27 9.75
CA VAL A 406 20.25 12.59 8.97
C VAL A 406 20.61 13.40 7.72
N MET A 407 21.50 14.39 7.83
CA MET A 407 21.88 15.27 6.72
C MET A 407 22.82 14.61 5.71
N ALA A 408 23.92 13.98 6.20
CA ALA A 408 25.02 13.47 5.37
C ALA A 408 25.07 11.93 5.28
N GLY A 409 24.24 11.23 6.05
CA GLY A 409 24.27 9.78 6.14
C GLY A 409 25.25 9.23 7.19
N PRO A 410 25.27 7.89 7.38
CA PRO A 410 26.14 7.25 8.37
C PRO A 410 27.62 7.31 7.96
N GLU A 411 28.51 7.35 8.94
CA GLU A 411 29.96 7.23 8.72
C GLU A 411 30.34 5.89 8.11
N LYS A 412 31.22 5.92 7.10
CA LYS A 412 31.78 4.72 6.45
C LYS A 412 33.10 4.31 7.12
N LYS A 413 33.03 3.81 8.35
CA LYS A 413 34.20 3.40 9.14
C LYS A 413 35.04 2.25 8.52
N SER A 414 34.43 1.43 7.68
CA SER A 414 35.08 0.28 7.04
C SER A 414 35.75 0.64 5.71
N ARG A 415 35.58 1.86 5.18
CA ARG A 415 36.24 2.27 3.93
C ARG A 415 37.72 2.53 4.18
N VAL A 416 38.58 1.78 3.49
CA VAL A 416 40.00 2.06 3.43
C VAL A 416 40.21 3.23 2.46
N VAL A 417 40.63 4.37 2.99
CA VAL A 417 40.93 5.58 2.22
C VAL A 417 42.46 5.69 2.12
N THR A 418 42.97 5.79 0.90
CA THR A 418 44.43 5.92 0.69
C THR A 418 44.96 7.27 1.18
N PRO A 419 46.27 7.39 1.49
CA PRO A 419 46.85 8.68 1.86
C PRO A 419 46.64 9.76 0.81
N GLU A 420 46.70 9.39 -0.47
CA GLU A 420 46.47 10.27 -1.62
C GLU A 420 45.03 10.78 -1.65
N GLU A 421 44.04 9.89 -1.48
CA GLU A 421 42.61 10.27 -1.40
C GLU A 421 42.34 11.16 -0.19
N LYS A 422 42.95 10.89 0.97
CA LYS A 422 42.85 11.76 2.16
C LYS A 422 43.39 13.14 1.89
N LYS A 423 44.56 13.23 1.23
CA LYS A 423 45.18 14.49 0.86
C LYS A 423 44.30 15.27 -0.10
N LEU A 424 43.80 14.61 -1.15
CA LEU A 424 42.90 15.20 -2.13
C LEU A 424 41.65 15.78 -1.44
N THR A 425 40.94 14.97 -0.65
CA THR A 425 39.69 15.38 0.05
C THR A 425 39.99 16.53 1.02
N ALA A 426 41.11 16.48 1.75
CA ALA A 426 41.47 17.53 2.71
C ALA A 426 41.68 18.89 2.04
N TYR A 427 42.37 18.94 0.93
CA TYR A 427 42.56 20.19 0.20
C TYR A 427 41.24 20.67 -0.47
N HIS A 428 40.46 19.76 -0.97
CA HIS A 428 39.18 20.05 -1.54
C HIS A 428 38.22 20.70 -0.52
N GLU A 429 38.00 20.06 0.61
CA GLU A 429 37.12 20.59 1.66
C GLU A 429 37.69 21.89 2.30
N ALA A 430 38.99 21.95 2.48
CA ALA A 430 39.63 23.19 2.93
C ALA A 430 39.46 24.33 1.93
N GLY A 431 39.46 24.02 0.63
CA GLY A 431 39.21 24.99 -0.43
C GLY A 431 37.81 25.62 -0.34
N HIS A 432 36.81 24.79 -0.12
CA HIS A 432 35.43 25.27 0.14
C HIS A 432 35.39 26.17 1.38
N ALA A 433 35.99 25.72 2.47
CA ALA A 433 35.99 26.44 3.74
C ALA A 433 36.68 27.80 3.64
N VAL A 434 37.84 27.86 2.99
CA VAL A 434 38.62 29.10 2.81
C VAL A 434 37.87 30.07 1.90
N ALA A 435 37.34 29.59 0.77
CA ALA A 435 36.51 30.40 -0.12
C ALA A 435 35.30 31.01 0.59
N GLY A 436 34.54 30.17 1.30
CA GLY A 436 33.37 30.59 2.09
C GLY A 436 33.72 31.56 3.23
N PHE A 437 34.87 31.37 3.89
CA PHE A 437 35.30 32.26 4.96
C PHE A 437 35.59 33.70 4.50
N TYR A 438 36.14 33.86 3.30
CA TYR A 438 36.43 35.18 2.73
C TYR A 438 35.20 35.81 2.02
N CYS A 439 34.13 35.08 1.81
CA CYS A 439 32.88 35.61 1.30
C CYS A 439 32.15 36.38 2.40
N LYS A 440 31.61 37.55 2.05
CA LYS A 440 31.02 38.49 3.01
C LYS A 440 29.62 38.08 3.47
N HIS A 441 28.82 37.51 2.56
CA HIS A 441 27.40 37.19 2.79
C HIS A 441 27.17 35.66 2.90
N HIS A 442 28.23 34.86 2.67
CA HIS A 442 28.16 33.42 2.78
C HIS A 442 28.02 32.96 4.24
N PRO A 443 27.23 31.91 4.56
CA PRO A 443 27.13 31.37 5.91
C PRO A 443 28.49 30.94 6.44
N ARG A 444 28.68 31.01 7.75
CA ARG A 444 29.94 30.60 8.38
C ARG A 444 30.15 29.09 8.30
N VAL A 445 31.41 28.70 8.12
CA VAL A 445 31.84 27.31 8.20
C VAL A 445 31.57 26.79 9.62
N HIS A 446 30.82 25.72 9.74
CA HIS A 446 30.53 25.07 11.01
C HIS A 446 31.43 23.88 11.25
N GLU A 447 31.59 23.03 10.24
CA GLU A 447 32.40 21.79 10.34
C GLU A 447 33.05 21.47 9.01
N ILE A 448 34.29 20.95 9.08
CA ILE A 448 35.02 20.40 7.94
C ILE A 448 35.41 18.99 8.29
N THR A 449 35.16 18.02 7.45
CA THR A 449 35.59 16.63 7.69
C THR A 449 36.00 15.94 6.40
N ILE A 450 36.99 15.06 6.55
CA ILE A 450 37.48 14.15 5.51
C ILE A 450 36.97 12.70 5.75
N ILE A 451 36.12 12.51 6.76
CA ILE A 451 35.54 11.20 7.05
C ILE A 451 34.37 10.96 6.08
N PRO A 452 34.43 9.89 5.28
CA PRO A 452 33.36 9.62 4.31
C PRO A 452 32.02 9.32 5.00
N ARG A 453 30.95 10.00 4.54
CA ARG A 453 29.57 9.75 4.97
C ARG A 453 28.65 9.56 3.77
N GLY A 454 27.71 8.61 3.83
CA GLY A 454 26.78 8.38 2.72
C GLY A 454 27.50 8.23 1.38
N GLN A 455 27.27 9.12 0.42
CA GLN A 455 27.96 9.16 -0.87
C GLN A 455 29.14 10.14 -0.90
N ALA A 456 29.28 11.01 0.10
CA ALA A 456 30.33 12.01 0.16
C ALA A 456 31.66 11.44 0.65
N GLY A 457 32.76 11.87 0.03
CA GLY A 457 34.14 11.55 0.46
C GLY A 457 34.61 12.35 1.66
N GLY A 458 34.13 13.58 1.80
CA GLY A 458 34.22 14.53 2.87
C GLY A 458 33.10 15.54 2.73
N TYR A 459 33.03 16.54 3.59
CA TYR A 459 32.13 17.67 3.43
C TYR A 459 32.60 18.89 4.23
N THR A 460 32.20 20.05 3.73
CA THR A 460 32.28 21.33 4.43
C THR A 460 30.85 21.81 4.71
N MET A 461 30.50 21.92 5.98
CA MET A 461 29.16 22.32 6.41
C MET A 461 29.11 23.79 6.73
N TYR A 462 28.09 24.45 6.23
CA TYR A 462 27.73 25.81 6.54
C TYR A 462 26.40 25.85 7.27
N LEU A 463 26.28 26.62 8.33
CA LEU A 463 25.02 26.81 9.04
C LEU A 463 24.55 28.25 8.84
N PRO A 464 23.34 28.46 8.29
CA PRO A 464 22.76 29.77 8.20
C PRO A 464 22.42 30.29 9.61
N GLU A 465 22.79 31.54 9.92
CA GLU A 465 22.49 32.15 11.21
C GLU A 465 21.00 32.47 11.39
N LYS A 466 20.25 32.59 10.29
CA LYS A 466 18.81 32.91 10.25
C LYS A 466 18.14 32.19 9.11
N ASP A 467 16.87 31.85 9.27
CA ASP A 467 16.02 31.41 8.16
C ASP A 467 15.81 32.58 7.20
N ARG A 468 16.12 32.39 5.92
CA ARG A 468 16.02 33.40 4.88
C ARG A 468 14.92 33.05 3.90
N SER A 469 14.03 34.02 3.65
CA SER A 469 12.97 33.86 2.64
C SER A 469 13.46 34.27 1.24
N TYR A 470 14.54 35.08 1.14
CA TYR A 470 15.08 35.62 -0.12
C TYR A 470 16.60 35.53 -0.13
N VAL A 471 17.17 35.28 -1.31
CA VAL A 471 18.60 35.26 -1.57
C VAL A 471 18.94 36.35 -2.53
N THR A 472 19.92 37.20 -2.20
CA THR A 472 20.36 38.28 -3.06
C THR A 472 21.31 37.81 -4.17
N LYS A 473 21.48 38.58 -5.23
CA LYS A 473 22.45 38.27 -6.30
C LYS A 473 23.87 38.08 -5.77
N GLY A 474 24.27 38.91 -4.75
CA GLY A 474 25.59 38.77 -4.12
C GLY A 474 25.77 37.46 -3.38
N GLU A 475 24.75 37.05 -2.62
CA GLU A 475 24.76 35.74 -1.93
C GLU A 475 24.83 34.57 -2.91
N MET A 476 24.01 34.57 -4.00
CA MET A 476 24.09 33.51 -5.02
C MET A 476 25.48 33.45 -5.67
N PHE A 477 26.11 34.63 -5.91
CA PHE A 477 27.45 34.65 -6.46
C PHE A 477 28.49 34.08 -5.48
N GLU A 478 28.40 34.41 -4.19
CA GLU A 478 29.28 33.90 -3.15
C GLU A 478 29.08 32.39 -2.91
N ASP A 479 27.86 31.91 -3.03
CA ASP A 479 27.56 30.46 -2.99
C ASP A 479 28.26 29.71 -4.14
N ILE A 480 28.27 30.30 -5.36
CA ILE A 480 29.00 29.73 -6.50
C ILE A 480 30.53 29.73 -6.22
N VAL A 481 31.07 30.85 -5.70
CA VAL A 481 32.48 30.98 -5.36
C VAL A 481 32.88 29.93 -4.33
N SER A 482 32.13 29.78 -3.27
CA SER A 482 32.36 28.77 -2.24
C SER A 482 32.28 27.35 -2.81
N SER A 483 31.28 27.08 -3.66
CA SER A 483 31.11 25.76 -4.31
C SER A 483 32.23 25.40 -5.25
N LEU A 484 32.92 26.38 -5.87
CA LEU A 484 34.08 26.16 -6.72
C LEU A 484 35.40 26.07 -5.95
N GLY A 485 35.40 26.49 -4.67
CA GLY A 485 36.63 26.58 -3.84
C GLY A 485 37.41 25.29 -3.75
N GLY A 486 36.71 24.15 -3.61
CA GLY A 486 37.34 22.83 -3.56
C GLY A 486 38.11 22.50 -4.85
N ARG A 487 37.49 22.70 -6.00
CA ARG A 487 38.07 22.46 -7.33
C ARG A 487 39.31 23.36 -7.58
N VAL A 488 39.22 24.61 -7.19
CA VAL A 488 40.34 25.55 -7.33
C VAL A 488 41.48 25.13 -6.44
N ALA A 489 41.22 24.68 -5.21
CA ALA A 489 42.24 24.17 -4.31
C ALA A 489 42.94 22.92 -4.86
N GLU A 490 42.21 21.97 -5.46
CA GLU A 490 42.81 20.83 -6.15
C GLU A 490 43.79 21.31 -7.25
N GLN A 491 43.30 22.19 -8.14
CA GLN A 491 44.12 22.71 -9.25
C GLN A 491 45.40 23.43 -8.78
N LEU A 492 45.32 24.23 -7.72
CA LEU A 492 46.46 25.00 -7.22
C LEU A 492 47.49 24.16 -6.49
N ILE A 493 47.08 23.08 -5.81
CA ILE A 493 47.94 22.32 -4.92
C ILE A 493 48.36 20.97 -5.49
N LEU A 494 47.51 20.35 -6.29
CA LEU A 494 47.70 19.02 -6.85
C LEU A 494 47.99 19.07 -8.35
N ASP A 495 47.88 20.23 -8.99
CA ASP A 495 48.04 20.46 -10.44
C ASP A 495 47.13 19.55 -11.29
N ASP A 496 46.05 19.06 -10.68
CA ASP A 496 45.03 18.21 -11.33
C ASP A 496 43.65 18.46 -10.72
N ILE A 497 42.58 17.99 -11.39
CA ILE A 497 41.22 18.17 -10.98
C ILE A 497 40.51 16.82 -10.95
N SER A 498 39.94 16.49 -9.80
CA SER A 498 39.20 15.25 -9.63
C SER A 498 37.71 15.35 -9.97
N THR A 499 37.05 14.21 -10.04
CA THR A 499 35.57 14.10 -10.17
C THR A 499 34.82 14.35 -8.87
N LEU A 500 35.49 14.67 -7.77
CA LEU A 500 34.89 14.88 -6.46
C LEU A 500 33.87 16.04 -6.50
N SER A 501 34.15 17.09 -7.26
CA SER A 501 33.25 18.24 -7.48
C SER A 501 32.08 17.97 -8.44
N LEU A 502 32.16 16.93 -9.30
CA LEU A 502 31.14 16.72 -10.35
C LEU A 502 29.77 16.29 -9.80
N ILE A 503 29.75 15.71 -8.64
CA ILE A 503 28.50 15.28 -7.98
C ILE A 503 27.62 16.51 -7.64
N HIS A 504 28.23 17.64 -7.31
CA HIS A 504 27.54 18.86 -6.89
C HIS A 504 27.22 19.82 -8.04
N ILE A 505 28.01 19.81 -9.11
CA ILE A 505 27.92 20.81 -10.21
C ILE A 505 27.20 20.27 -11.46
N SER A 506 27.25 18.98 -11.72
CA SER A 506 26.71 18.40 -12.98
C SER A 506 25.22 17.99 -12.91
N GLU A 507 24.64 17.84 -11.76
CA GLU A 507 23.22 17.48 -11.63
C GLU A 507 22.24 18.60 -12.05
N PRO A 508 22.47 19.89 -11.79
CA PRO A 508 21.56 20.98 -12.24
C PRO A 508 21.47 21.14 -13.75
N THR A 509 22.46 20.68 -14.50
CA THR A 509 22.50 20.87 -15.97
C THR A 509 21.86 19.74 -16.78
N ARG A 510 21.34 18.69 -16.12
CA ARG A 510 20.65 17.55 -16.74
C ARG A 510 19.11 17.66 -16.72
N ARG A 511 18.57 18.87 -16.64
CA ARG A 511 17.11 19.10 -16.78
C ARG A 511 16.77 19.62 -18.15
#